data_5971c5bdcf9c6b75005ec51baf465f89
#
_entry.id   5971c5bdcf9c6b75005ec51baf465f89
#
_cell.length_a   1.000
_cell.length_b   1.000
_cell.length_c   1.000
_cell.angle_alpha   90.00
_cell.angle_beta   90.00
_cell.angle_gamma   90.00
#
_symmetry.space_group_name_H-M   'P 1'
#
loop_
_entity.id
_entity.type
_entity.pdbx_description
1 polymer ?
#
loop_
_entity_poly.entity_id
_entity_poly.type
_entity_poly.pdbx_seq_one_letter_code
_entity_poly.pdbx_strand_id
1 'polypeptide(L)'
;MIQSPARTTGVYGGCGAADIDPTLRHGVECVRLNLMDPFPTYSRRRFLALSASLGLGALVAACGGSSSGSGAIDGVSGTLQVVKRFPTTGLVPGSIRLPISLADTSGVLTTDGKVKLPQTLTGKVIDAASGDVVVASVSADKHDANMPTPYWPFIVEVQKVGVYLLILDIAPESEMSFQVEERENVLSPLVGDPLPAFDTPTVDNSRGVDPICTRPEGTCPFHDVTLTKALKSGKPVVYLIGTPAYCETGTCAPGLEALVELSKTIGDAAVFIHADVYVDKTATTVAPAVLAYKLAYEPLIYITDAKGVLVNRLDAVFDVTEIGSALAAAGIS
;
A
#
# COMPACT_ATOMS: atom_id res chain seq x y z
N MET A 1 -47.50 15.40 18.52
CA MET A 1 -47.69 16.40 17.46
C MET A 1 -46.40 17.16 17.30
N ILE A 2 -45.53 16.75 16.37
CA ILE A 2 -44.40 17.54 15.87
C ILE A 2 -44.23 17.14 14.40
N GLN A 3 -44.40 18.11 13.53
CA GLN A 3 -44.39 18.00 12.07
C GLN A 3 -42.93 17.90 11.54
N SER A 4 -42.72 17.06 10.55
CA SER A 4 -41.56 17.08 9.66
C SER A 4 -41.64 18.23 8.66
N PRO A 5 -40.53 18.85 8.28
CA PRO A 5 -40.49 19.69 7.09
C PRO A 5 -39.95 18.95 5.87
N ALA A 6 -40.48 19.40 4.73
CA ALA A 6 -40.37 18.83 3.40
C ALA A 6 -38.99 18.93 2.74
N ARG A 7 -38.76 17.98 1.81
CA ARG A 7 -37.69 17.99 0.80
C ARG A 7 -37.86 19.13 -0.18
N THR A 8 -36.80 19.88 -0.43
CA THR A 8 -36.71 20.77 -1.60
C THR A 8 -35.60 20.22 -2.54
N THR A 9 -36.05 19.83 -3.72
CA THR A 9 -35.21 19.55 -4.89
C THR A 9 -34.78 20.87 -5.49
N GLY A 10 -33.50 21.16 -5.52
CA GLY A 10 -32.89 22.30 -6.20
C GLY A 10 -32.15 21.84 -7.45
N VAL A 11 -32.76 22.10 -8.61
CA VAL A 11 -32.10 22.05 -9.92
C VAL A 11 -31.38 23.38 -10.11
N TYR A 12 -30.06 23.36 -10.34
CA TYR A 12 -29.35 24.53 -10.86
C TYR A 12 -28.68 24.16 -12.19
N GLY A 13 -29.33 24.52 -13.29
CA GLY A 13 -28.69 24.77 -14.55
C GLY A 13 -28.35 26.25 -14.66
N GLY A 14 -27.17 26.58 -15.16
CA GLY A 14 -26.74 27.93 -15.42
C GLY A 14 -25.43 27.97 -16.18
N CYS A 15 -25.48 27.87 -17.53
CA CYS A 15 -24.38 28.32 -18.39
C CYS A 15 -24.52 29.85 -18.56
N GLY A 16 -23.56 30.58 -17.98
CA GLY A 16 -23.43 32.03 -18.23
C GLY A 16 -22.76 32.26 -19.59
N ALA A 17 -23.40 33.08 -20.41
CA ALA A 17 -22.88 33.57 -21.69
C ALA A 17 -21.76 34.58 -21.43
N ALA A 18 -20.59 34.35 -22.03
CA ALA A 18 -19.58 35.37 -22.26
C ALA A 18 -19.37 35.49 -23.78
N ASP A 19 -19.26 36.73 -24.26
CA ASP A 19 -19.19 37.15 -25.64
C ASP A 19 -18.09 36.40 -26.44
N ILE A 20 -18.47 35.80 -27.57
CA ILE A 20 -17.55 35.13 -28.51
C ILE A 20 -17.58 35.85 -29.84
N ASP A 21 -16.39 36.25 -30.31
CA ASP A 21 -16.06 36.80 -31.61
C ASP A 21 -16.53 35.88 -32.78
N PRO A 22 -17.20 36.36 -33.82
CA PRO A 22 -17.88 35.53 -34.81
C PRO A 22 -16.97 35.03 -35.97
N THR A 23 -15.66 35.04 -35.88
CA THR A 23 -14.76 34.71 -37.02
C THR A 23 -14.02 33.37 -36.96
N LEU A 24 -14.23 32.50 -36.00
CA LEU A 24 -13.59 31.19 -35.94
C LEU A 24 -14.61 30.04 -36.02
N ARG A 25 -14.90 29.60 -37.27
CA ARG A 25 -15.58 28.34 -37.56
C ARG A 25 -14.56 27.20 -37.53
N HIS A 26 -14.43 26.48 -36.39
CA HIS A 26 -14.06 25.07 -36.36
C HIS A 26 -14.89 24.41 -35.24
N GLY A 27 -15.64 23.36 -35.64
CA GLY A 27 -16.60 22.68 -34.80
C GLY A 27 -15.89 22.00 -33.60
N VAL A 28 -16.38 22.33 -32.43
CA VAL A 28 -16.10 21.59 -31.19
C VAL A 28 -17.22 20.58 -31.01
N GLU A 29 -16.95 19.32 -31.35
CA GLU A 29 -17.80 18.19 -30.99
C GLU A 29 -17.76 18.03 -29.46
N CYS A 30 -18.90 18.29 -28.81
CA CYS A 30 -19.08 17.90 -27.41
C CYS A 30 -19.13 16.36 -27.29
N VAL A 31 -18.05 15.75 -26.90
CA VAL A 31 -18.04 14.34 -26.51
C VAL A 31 -18.82 14.19 -25.22
N ARG A 32 -20.01 13.60 -25.29
CA ARG A 32 -20.76 13.14 -24.12
C ARG A 32 -19.98 11.99 -23.46
N LEU A 33 -19.38 12.29 -22.33
CA LEU A 33 -18.90 11.24 -21.41
C LEU A 33 -20.12 10.53 -20.82
N ASN A 34 -20.41 9.34 -21.30
CA ASN A 34 -21.30 8.41 -20.63
C ASN A 34 -20.64 7.99 -19.32
N LEU A 35 -21.17 8.47 -18.20
CA LEU A 35 -20.89 7.92 -16.87
C LEU A 35 -21.35 6.47 -16.86
N MET A 36 -20.43 5.56 -16.70
CA MET A 36 -20.71 4.14 -16.50
C MET A 36 -21.52 3.94 -15.22
N ASP A 37 -22.55 3.10 -15.33
CA ASP A 37 -23.47 2.72 -14.25
C ASP A 37 -22.76 2.10 -13.04
N PRO A 38 -23.34 2.30 -11.84
CA PRO A 38 -22.77 1.73 -10.62
C PRO A 38 -22.93 0.20 -10.58
N PHE A 39 -21.94 -0.45 -10.00
CA PHE A 39 -21.80 -1.89 -9.77
C PHE A 39 -23.12 -2.59 -9.37
N PRO A 40 -23.37 -3.83 -9.86
CA PRO A 40 -24.57 -4.58 -9.50
C PRO A 40 -24.54 -4.97 -8.02
N THR A 41 -25.53 -4.49 -7.29
CA THR A 41 -25.81 -4.91 -5.92
C THR A 41 -26.33 -6.34 -5.90
N TYR A 42 -25.50 -7.29 -5.49
CA TYR A 42 -25.95 -8.66 -5.25
C TYR A 42 -26.83 -8.73 -4.00
N SER A 43 -28.11 -8.98 -4.22
CA SER A 43 -29.12 -9.18 -3.16
C SER A 43 -28.87 -10.49 -2.40
N ARG A 44 -28.78 -10.40 -1.07
CA ARG A 44 -28.59 -11.51 -0.10
C ARG A 44 -29.78 -12.47 0.06
N ARG A 45 -30.69 -12.60 -0.91
CA ARG A 45 -31.94 -13.36 -0.77
C ARG A 45 -32.13 -14.51 -1.79
N ARG A 46 -31.10 -15.28 -2.10
CA ARG A 46 -31.30 -16.53 -2.88
C ARG A 46 -30.33 -17.65 -2.49
N PHE A 47 -30.22 -17.95 -1.18
CA PHE A 47 -29.53 -19.16 -0.73
C PHE A 47 -30.26 -19.82 0.45
N LEU A 48 -31.52 -20.19 0.24
CA LEU A 48 -32.24 -21.10 1.14
C LEU A 48 -33.33 -21.80 0.33
N ALA A 49 -32.98 -22.88 -0.35
CA ALA A 49 -33.89 -23.98 -0.69
C ALA A 49 -33.07 -25.10 -1.37
N LEU A 50 -32.79 -26.11 -0.69
CA LEU A 50 -32.75 -27.54 -1.03
C LEU A 50 -31.72 -28.26 -0.16
N SER A 51 -32.18 -28.95 0.85
CA SER A 51 -31.61 -30.24 1.26
C SER A 51 -32.45 -30.84 2.38
N ALA A 52 -33.32 -31.72 1.98
CA ALA A 52 -33.86 -32.78 2.82
C ALA A 52 -33.70 -34.07 2.05
N SER A 53 -32.75 -34.92 2.44
CA SER A 53 -32.85 -36.39 2.26
C SER A 53 -31.91 -37.09 3.19
N LEU A 54 -32.55 -37.98 3.97
CA LEU A 54 -31.98 -38.90 4.93
C LEU A 54 -31.02 -39.92 4.30
N GLY A 55 -29.98 -40.32 5.06
CA GLY A 55 -29.17 -41.50 4.77
C GLY A 55 -28.32 -41.89 5.96
N LEU A 56 -28.78 -42.92 6.70
CA LEU A 56 -28.04 -43.59 7.78
C LEU A 56 -26.80 -44.33 7.25
N GLY A 57 -25.74 -44.37 8.04
CA GLY A 57 -24.90 -45.55 8.16
C GLY A 57 -23.47 -45.44 7.68
N ALA A 58 -22.53 -45.43 8.56
CA ALA A 58 -21.43 -46.36 8.76
C ALA A 58 -20.23 -45.67 9.43
N LEU A 59 -19.96 -46.00 10.67
CA LEU A 59 -18.68 -45.83 11.34
C LEU A 59 -17.63 -46.70 10.63
N VAL A 60 -16.64 -46.06 10.02
CA VAL A 60 -15.38 -46.72 9.70
C VAL A 60 -14.26 -45.94 10.41
N ALA A 61 -13.77 -46.49 11.49
CA ALA A 61 -12.50 -46.16 12.09
C ALA A 61 -11.39 -46.63 11.10
N ALA A 62 -10.71 -45.71 10.48
CA ALA A 62 -9.48 -45.99 9.74
C ALA A 62 -8.34 -45.19 10.40
N CYS A 63 -7.52 -45.95 11.16
CA CYS A 63 -6.19 -45.55 11.59
C CYS A 63 -5.26 -45.33 10.41
N GLY A 64 -4.41 -44.31 10.49
CA GLY A 64 -3.06 -44.34 9.93
C GLY A 64 -2.94 -43.89 8.50
N GLY A 65 -2.60 -42.63 8.34
CA GLY A 65 -2.00 -42.08 7.13
C GLY A 65 -1.37 -40.75 7.50
N SER A 66 -0.07 -40.75 7.74
CA SER A 66 0.72 -39.53 7.88
C SER A 66 0.69 -38.80 6.53
N SER A 67 -0.28 -37.94 6.31
CA SER A 67 -0.20 -36.93 5.29
C SER A 67 0.68 -35.82 5.86
N SER A 68 1.84 -35.64 5.26
CA SER A 68 2.63 -34.39 5.35
C SER A 68 1.74 -33.25 4.83
N GLY A 69 0.90 -32.75 5.69
CA GLY A 69 -0.06 -31.70 5.41
C GLY A 69 0.49 -30.38 5.93
N SER A 70 0.11 -29.35 5.26
CA SER A 70 0.16 -27.94 5.62
C SER A 70 0.25 -27.74 7.13
N GLY A 71 1.34 -27.16 7.61
CA GLY A 71 1.55 -26.94 9.04
C GLY A 71 0.46 -25.99 9.58
N ALA A 72 -0.49 -26.55 10.32
CA ALA A 72 -1.46 -25.74 11.04
C ALA A 72 -0.70 -24.86 12.05
N ILE A 73 -0.96 -23.56 12.00
CA ILE A 73 -0.43 -22.64 13.02
C ILE A 73 -1.31 -22.80 14.28
N ASP A 74 -0.65 -23.10 15.41
CA ASP A 74 -1.35 -23.22 16.69
C ASP A 74 -2.00 -21.88 17.08
N GLY A 75 -3.27 -21.91 17.44
CA GLY A 75 -4.03 -20.75 17.89
C GLY A 75 -4.79 -20.00 16.79
N VAL A 76 -4.66 -20.43 15.53
CA VAL A 76 -5.45 -19.86 14.42
C VAL A 76 -6.90 -20.34 14.49
N SER A 77 -7.83 -19.41 14.36
CA SER A 77 -9.27 -19.65 14.35
C SER A 77 -9.79 -19.80 12.91
N GLY A 78 -10.15 -21.01 12.53
CA GLY A 78 -10.71 -21.30 11.20
C GLY A 78 -9.66 -21.29 10.08
N THR A 79 -10.03 -20.76 8.91
CA THR A 79 -9.19 -20.77 7.73
C THR A 79 -8.22 -19.59 7.72
N LEU A 80 -6.94 -19.87 7.48
CA LEU A 80 -5.91 -18.86 7.31
C LEU A 80 -6.11 -18.10 5.99
N GLN A 81 -5.99 -16.78 6.07
CA GLN A 81 -6.14 -15.86 4.94
C GLN A 81 -4.86 -15.05 4.74
N VAL A 82 -4.54 -14.74 3.49
CA VAL A 82 -3.43 -13.84 3.14
C VAL A 82 -3.96 -12.43 2.96
N VAL A 83 -3.37 -11.47 3.65
CA VAL A 83 -3.72 -10.05 3.60
C VAL A 83 -2.68 -9.29 2.81
N LYS A 84 -3.11 -8.65 1.73
CA LYS A 84 -2.27 -7.79 0.88
C LYS A 84 -1.84 -6.55 1.66
N ARG A 85 -0.52 -6.26 1.66
CA ARG A 85 0.09 -5.08 2.29
C ARG A 85 0.91 -4.28 1.28
N PHE A 86 0.53 -4.28 0.02
CA PHE A 86 1.17 -3.54 -1.05
C PHE A 86 0.11 -2.91 -1.96
N PRO A 87 0.47 -1.84 -2.71
CA PRO A 87 -0.48 -1.15 -3.57
C PRO A 87 -0.98 -2.05 -4.70
N THR A 88 -2.17 -1.74 -5.20
CA THR A 88 -2.77 -2.45 -6.35
C THR A 88 -2.17 -2.05 -7.68
N THR A 89 -1.45 -0.93 -7.75
CA THR A 89 -0.82 -0.34 -8.93
C THR A 89 0.64 -0.01 -8.66
N GLY A 90 1.42 0.18 -9.71
CA GLY A 90 2.81 0.62 -9.60
C GLY A 90 3.83 -0.51 -9.50
N LEU A 91 3.42 -1.75 -9.69
CA LEU A 91 4.34 -2.88 -9.85
C LEU A 91 4.70 -3.01 -11.33
N VAL A 92 5.99 -3.00 -11.63
CA VAL A 92 6.52 -3.07 -13.00
C VAL A 92 7.44 -4.29 -13.15
N PRO A 93 7.73 -4.76 -14.39
CA PRO A 93 8.65 -5.86 -14.61
C PRO A 93 9.99 -5.67 -13.92
N GLY A 94 10.50 -6.72 -13.30
CA GLY A 94 11.75 -6.77 -12.54
C GLY A 94 11.57 -7.40 -11.17
N SER A 95 12.32 -6.90 -10.21
CA SER A 95 12.25 -7.31 -8.80
C SER A 95 11.08 -6.59 -8.11
N ILE A 96 10.10 -7.35 -7.64
CA ILE A 96 8.85 -6.85 -7.07
C ILE A 96 8.76 -7.22 -5.60
N ARG A 97 8.49 -6.23 -4.75
CA ARG A 97 8.28 -6.43 -3.32
C ARG A 97 6.79 -6.58 -3.03
N LEU A 98 6.40 -7.71 -2.42
CA LEU A 98 5.03 -8.09 -2.08
C LEU A 98 4.90 -8.37 -0.59
N PRO A 99 4.83 -7.38 0.28
CA PRO A 99 4.58 -7.60 1.69
C PRO A 99 3.14 -8.12 1.92
N ILE A 100 3.05 -9.12 2.77
CA ILE A 100 1.76 -9.68 3.19
C ILE A 100 1.68 -9.79 4.71
N SER A 101 0.48 -9.83 5.24
CA SER A 101 0.18 -10.28 6.61
C SER A 101 -0.74 -11.49 6.57
N LEU A 102 -0.93 -12.12 7.71
CA LEU A 102 -1.86 -13.23 7.85
C LEU A 102 -3.09 -12.81 8.65
N ALA A 103 -4.23 -13.39 8.34
CA ALA A 103 -5.47 -13.22 9.08
C ALA A 103 -6.15 -14.57 9.28
N ASP A 104 -7.04 -14.63 10.24
CA ASP A 104 -7.98 -15.74 10.45
C ASP A 104 -9.42 -15.22 10.55
N THR A 105 -10.35 -16.04 10.98
CA THR A 105 -11.75 -15.62 11.12
C THR A 105 -11.99 -14.56 12.19
N SER A 106 -11.01 -14.31 13.08
CA SER A 106 -11.07 -13.25 14.10
C SER A 106 -10.50 -11.92 13.63
N GLY A 107 -9.77 -11.90 12.52
CA GLY A 107 -9.15 -10.71 11.93
C GLY A 107 -7.68 -10.89 11.61
N VAL A 108 -6.99 -9.78 11.38
CA VAL A 108 -5.55 -9.78 11.10
C VAL A 108 -4.78 -10.21 12.35
N LEU A 109 -3.86 -11.15 12.16
CA LEU A 109 -3.04 -11.67 13.26
C LEU A 109 -2.01 -10.65 13.70
N THR A 110 -1.89 -10.45 15.01
CA THR A 110 -1.06 -9.42 15.62
C THR A 110 0.15 -9.99 16.34
N THR A 111 1.04 -9.12 16.82
CA THR A 111 2.22 -9.48 17.62
C THR A 111 1.92 -9.71 19.09
N ASP A 112 0.62 -9.77 19.49
CA ASP A 112 0.20 -9.92 20.89
C ASP A 112 0.51 -11.31 21.51
N GLY A 113 1.12 -12.20 20.73
CA GLY A 113 1.60 -13.51 21.19
C GLY A 113 0.53 -14.59 21.34
N LYS A 114 -0.73 -14.32 20.98
CA LYS A 114 -1.81 -15.32 21.04
C LYS A 114 -1.64 -16.42 20.00
N VAL A 115 -1.05 -16.08 18.86
CA VAL A 115 -0.75 -17.02 17.78
C VAL A 115 0.76 -17.06 17.55
N LYS A 116 1.35 -18.26 17.53
CA LYS A 116 2.78 -18.42 17.22
C LYS A 116 2.99 -18.39 15.71
N LEU A 117 3.23 -17.21 15.18
CA LEU A 117 3.44 -17.01 13.76
C LEU A 117 4.81 -17.55 13.30
N PRO A 118 4.90 -18.16 12.09
CA PRO A 118 6.15 -18.69 11.55
C PRO A 118 7.17 -17.57 11.29
N GLN A 119 8.45 -17.88 11.49
CA GLN A 119 9.53 -16.93 11.19
C GLN A 119 9.67 -16.73 9.68
N THR A 120 9.54 -17.79 8.90
CA THR A 120 9.66 -17.76 7.43
C THR A 120 8.38 -18.30 6.81
N LEU A 121 7.88 -17.65 5.79
CA LEU A 121 6.84 -18.14 4.90
C LEU A 121 7.46 -18.52 3.55
N THR A 122 6.89 -19.57 2.95
CA THR A 122 7.25 -20.02 1.59
C THR A 122 6.03 -20.05 0.69
N GLY A 123 6.28 -20.01 -0.61
CA GLY A 123 5.24 -20.04 -1.61
C GLY A 123 5.78 -20.07 -3.03
N LYS A 124 4.90 -19.89 -4.00
CA LYS A 124 5.20 -19.83 -5.42
C LYS A 124 4.41 -18.72 -6.10
N VAL A 125 4.85 -18.32 -7.28
CA VAL A 125 4.11 -17.39 -8.14
C VAL A 125 3.70 -18.08 -9.42
N ILE A 126 2.45 -17.95 -9.79
CA ILE A 126 1.91 -18.45 -11.07
C ILE A 126 1.34 -17.30 -11.90
N ASP A 127 1.35 -17.47 -13.21
CA ASP A 127 0.62 -16.61 -14.13
C ASP A 127 -0.88 -16.95 -14.04
N ALA A 128 -1.71 -15.94 -13.75
CA ALA A 128 -3.14 -16.15 -13.53
C ALA A 128 -3.91 -16.55 -14.80
N ALA A 129 -3.39 -16.22 -15.98
CA ALA A 129 -4.05 -16.53 -17.25
C ALA A 129 -3.73 -17.93 -17.76
N SER A 130 -2.46 -18.37 -17.66
CA SER A 130 -2.03 -19.68 -18.15
C SER A 130 -2.00 -20.77 -17.07
N GLY A 131 -1.88 -20.39 -15.80
CA GLY A 131 -1.62 -21.31 -14.69
C GLY A 131 -0.16 -21.78 -14.59
N ASP A 132 0.72 -21.26 -15.44
CA ASP A 132 2.14 -21.64 -15.45
C ASP A 132 2.86 -21.11 -14.21
N VAL A 133 3.76 -21.93 -13.68
CA VAL A 133 4.63 -21.51 -12.57
C VAL A 133 5.71 -20.57 -13.09
N VAL A 134 5.67 -19.31 -12.63
CA VAL A 134 6.64 -18.26 -12.98
C VAL A 134 7.82 -18.25 -12.00
N VAL A 135 7.52 -18.38 -10.69
CA VAL A 135 8.53 -18.54 -9.64
C VAL A 135 8.18 -19.79 -8.85
N ALA A 136 9.00 -20.82 -8.95
CA ALA A 136 8.70 -22.14 -8.38
C ALA A 136 8.78 -22.15 -6.85
N SER A 137 9.65 -21.32 -6.26
CA SER A 137 9.82 -21.19 -4.82
C SER A 137 10.27 -19.77 -4.48
N VAL A 138 9.61 -19.18 -3.51
CA VAL A 138 9.98 -17.90 -2.92
C VAL A 138 9.76 -17.96 -1.42
N SER A 139 10.59 -17.26 -0.65
CA SER A 139 10.46 -17.18 0.80
C SER A 139 10.59 -15.75 1.29
N ALA A 140 9.99 -15.47 2.44
CA ALA A 140 10.16 -14.20 3.14
C ALA A 140 10.22 -14.46 4.64
N ASP A 141 11.07 -13.72 5.33
CA ASP A 141 11.16 -13.73 6.78
C ASP A 141 10.19 -12.74 7.40
N LYS A 142 9.78 -13.04 8.64
CA LYS A 142 8.86 -12.21 9.40
C LYS A 142 9.54 -10.92 9.83
N HIS A 143 8.84 -9.82 9.59
CA HIS A 143 9.14 -8.49 10.09
C HIS A 143 8.08 -8.07 11.10
N ASP A 144 8.48 -7.76 12.33
CA ASP A 144 7.57 -7.37 13.42
C ASP A 144 8.20 -6.39 14.42
N ALA A 145 9.38 -5.85 14.12
CA ALA A 145 10.08 -4.94 15.02
C ALA A 145 9.30 -3.62 15.20
N ASN A 146 8.71 -3.43 16.38
CA ASN A 146 7.84 -2.30 16.74
C ASN A 146 6.59 -2.16 15.85
N MET A 147 6.17 -3.26 15.20
CA MET A 147 4.97 -3.28 14.37
C MET A 147 3.80 -3.95 15.10
N PRO A 148 2.59 -3.38 15.09
CA PRO A 148 1.40 -4.01 15.70
C PRO A 148 0.97 -5.27 14.96
N THR A 149 1.23 -5.32 13.65
CA THR A 149 0.89 -6.43 12.76
C THR A 149 2.16 -6.90 12.06
N PRO A 150 2.57 -8.16 12.21
CA PRO A 150 3.72 -8.71 11.52
C PRO A 150 3.42 -8.83 10.02
N TYR A 151 4.48 -8.76 9.22
CA TYR A 151 4.38 -8.93 7.77
C TYR A 151 5.60 -9.69 7.22
N TRP A 152 5.45 -10.22 5.99
CA TRP A 152 6.47 -10.95 5.25
C TRP A 152 6.65 -10.31 3.88
N PRO A 153 7.77 -9.61 3.61
CA PRO A 153 8.03 -8.94 2.34
C PRO A 153 8.63 -9.91 1.32
N PHE A 154 7.78 -10.60 0.57
CA PHE A 154 8.25 -11.44 -0.53
C PHE A 154 8.89 -10.60 -1.62
N ILE A 155 10.07 -11.00 -2.10
CA ILE A 155 10.72 -10.42 -3.28
C ILE A 155 10.62 -11.45 -4.41
N VAL A 156 9.97 -11.06 -5.51
CA VAL A 156 9.72 -11.93 -6.66
C VAL A 156 10.25 -11.30 -7.95
N GLU A 157 10.84 -12.11 -8.81
CA GLU A 157 11.32 -11.68 -10.13
C GLU A 157 10.25 -12.00 -11.18
N VAL A 158 9.63 -10.97 -11.74
CA VAL A 158 8.61 -11.10 -12.80
C VAL A 158 8.99 -10.18 -13.95
N GLN A 159 9.21 -10.77 -15.14
CA GLN A 159 9.76 -10.04 -16.29
C GLN A 159 8.70 -9.59 -17.31
N LYS A 160 7.45 -9.97 -17.12
CA LYS A 160 6.37 -9.65 -18.08
C LYS A 160 5.21 -8.97 -17.37
N VAL A 161 4.55 -8.09 -18.10
CA VAL A 161 3.25 -7.55 -17.67
C VAL A 161 2.20 -8.64 -17.62
N GLY A 162 1.27 -8.54 -16.70
CA GLY A 162 0.21 -9.53 -16.52
C GLY A 162 -0.35 -9.54 -15.11
N VAL A 163 -1.26 -10.47 -14.87
CA VAL A 163 -1.81 -10.76 -13.55
C VAL A 163 -1.21 -12.05 -13.03
N TYR A 164 -0.74 -12.03 -11.82
CA TYR A 164 -0.05 -13.14 -11.17
C TYR A 164 -0.70 -13.45 -9.83
N LEU A 165 -0.51 -14.68 -9.35
CA LEU A 165 -0.97 -15.14 -8.04
C LEU A 165 0.24 -15.56 -7.21
N LEU A 166 0.39 -14.98 -6.03
CA LEU A 166 1.25 -15.51 -4.97
C LEU A 166 0.42 -16.51 -4.16
N ILE A 167 0.88 -17.74 -4.09
CA ILE A 167 0.24 -18.85 -3.39
C ILE A 167 1.21 -19.33 -2.30
N LEU A 168 0.80 -19.19 -1.03
CA LEU A 168 1.61 -19.63 0.10
C LEU A 168 1.38 -21.11 0.40
N ASP A 169 2.44 -21.83 0.78
CA ASP A 169 2.36 -23.25 1.15
C ASP A 169 1.49 -23.47 2.38
N ILE A 170 1.45 -22.49 3.29
CA ILE A 170 0.65 -22.55 4.53
C ILE A 170 -0.83 -22.22 4.32
N ALA A 171 -1.19 -21.55 3.23
CA ALA A 171 -2.55 -21.10 2.92
C ALA A 171 -2.85 -21.25 1.42
N PRO A 172 -2.78 -22.47 0.85
CA PRO A 172 -2.87 -22.69 -0.59
C PRO A 172 -4.21 -22.30 -1.20
N GLU A 173 -5.28 -22.24 -0.40
CA GLU A 173 -6.61 -21.82 -0.82
C GLU A 173 -6.81 -20.29 -0.79
N SER A 174 -5.85 -19.53 -0.24
CA SER A 174 -5.88 -18.07 -0.14
C SER A 174 -4.94 -17.45 -1.17
N GLU A 175 -5.37 -17.48 -2.44
CA GLU A 175 -4.60 -16.92 -3.55
C GLU A 175 -4.56 -15.39 -3.46
N MET A 176 -3.37 -14.80 -3.59
CA MET A 176 -3.19 -13.36 -3.58
C MET A 176 -2.78 -12.85 -4.96
N SER A 177 -3.68 -12.17 -5.63
CA SER A 177 -3.42 -11.60 -6.96
C SER A 177 -2.64 -10.28 -6.88
N PHE A 178 -1.73 -10.08 -7.84
CA PHE A 178 -1.06 -8.81 -8.11
C PHE A 178 -0.92 -8.58 -9.61
N GLN A 179 -0.94 -7.31 -10.01
CA GLN A 179 -0.83 -6.90 -11.41
C GLN A 179 0.52 -6.25 -11.64
N VAL A 180 1.22 -6.71 -12.67
CA VAL A 180 2.45 -6.09 -13.20
C VAL A 180 2.05 -5.29 -14.44
N GLU A 181 2.37 -4.00 -14.42
CA GLU A 181 1.96 -3.03 -15.43
C GLU A 181 3.14 -2.60 -16.31
N GLU A 182 2.86 -2.08 -17.50
CA GLU A 182 3.86 -1.38 -18.29
C GLU A 182 4.34 -0.15 -17.52
N ARG A 183 5.67 0.09 -17.54
CA ARG A 183 6.30 1.21 -16.81
C ARG A 183 5.68 2.57 -17.17
N GLU A 184 5.27 2.74 -18.42
CA GLU A 184 4.65 3.96 -18.96
C GLU A 184 3.28 4.26 -18.34
N ASN A 185 2.61 3.25 -17.80
CA ASN A 185 1.31 3.39 -17.15
C ASN A 185 1.43 3.80 -15.67
N VAL A 186 2.62 3.65 -15.07
CA VAL A 186 2.85 3.99 -13.66
C VAL A 186 3.20 5.47 -13.53
N LEU A 187 2.34 6.19 -12.82
CA LEU A 187 2.46 7.66 -12.68
C LEU A 187 3.36 8.09 -11.53
N SER A 188 3.55 7.24 -10.52
CA SER A 188 4.44 7.52 -9.39
C SER A 188 5.89 7.24 -9.76
N PRO A 189 6.88 7.93 -9.13
CA PRO A 189 8.30 7.69 -9.40
C PRO A 189 8.71 6.24 -9.14
N LEU A 190 9.51 5.68 -10.03
CA LEU A 190 10.00 4.30 -9.98
C LEU A 190 11.53 4.25 -9.77
N VAL A 191 12.01 3.14 -9.22
CA VAL A 191 13.45 2.88 -9.09
C VAL A 191 14.14 3.01 -10.47
N GLY A 192 15.27 3.72 -10.49
CA GLY A 192 16.01 4.09 -11.69
C GLY A 192 15.65 5.47 -12.26
N ASP A 193 14.54 6.09 -11.85
CA ASP A 193 14.16 7.43 -12.27
C ASP A 193 14.78 8.50 -11.36
N PRO A 194 15.07 9.71 -11.87
CA PRO A 194 15.30 10.87 -11.01
C PRO A 194 14.06 11.16 -10.17
N LEU A 195 14.22 11.35 -8.86
CA LEU A 195 13.10 11.76 -8.01
C LEU A 195 12.70 13.20 -8.34
N PRO A 196 11.47 13.47 -8.78
CA PRO A 196 11.05 14.84 -9.12
C PRO A 196 11.17 15.77 -7.91
N ALA A 197 11.79 16.94 -8.10
CA ALA A 197 11.93 17.93 -7.05
C ALA A 197 10.56 18.50 -6.66
N PHE A 198 10.35 18.68 -5.34
CA PHE A 198 9.15 19.25 -4.79
C PHE A 198 9.47 20.04 -3.53
N ASP A 199 8.88 21.21 -3.36
CA ASP A 199 9.07 22.04 -2.18
C ASP A 199 8.15 21.55 -1.04
N THR A 200 8.64 20.58 -0.27
CA THR A 200 7.94 20.02 0.89
C THR A 200 7.71 21.07 1.98
N PRO A 201 6.66 20.95 2.83
CA PRO A 201 6.47 21.77 4.01
C PRO A 201 7.68 21.72 4.94
N THR A 202 8.04 22.89 5.50
CA THR A 202 9.12 23.05 6.47
C THR A 202 8.64 23.82 7.70
N VAL A 203 9.41 23.80 8.79
CA VAL A 203 9.09 24.56 10.00
C VAL A 203 8.99 26.06 9.74
N ASP A 204 9.77 26.58 8.79
CA ASP A 204 9.73 28.00 8.41
C ASP A 204 8.60 28.34 7.42
N ASN A 205 8.11 27.34 6.67
CA ASN A 205 7.07 27.56 5.67
C ASN A 205 6.25 26.28 5.48
N SER A 206 5.06 26.27 6.04
CA SER A 206 4.14 25.12 5.98
C SER A 206 3.52 24.87 4.60
N ARG A 207 3.59 25.83 3.68
CA ARG A 207 2.99 25.75 2.32
C ARG A 207 1.53 25.34 2.31
N GLY A 208 0.79 25.82 3.35
CA GLY A 208 -0.64 25.54 3.48
C GLY A 208 -0.97 24.19 4.11
N VAL A 209 0.00 23.47 4.66
CA VAL A 209 -0.21 22.23 5.42
C VAL A 209 -0.09 22.53 6.91
N ASP A 210 -1.13 22.24 7.70
CA ASP A 210 -1.17 22.48 9.14
C ASP A 210 -2.00 21.41 9.88
N PRO A 211 -1.34 20.56 10.70
CA PRO A 211 0.10 20.53 11.02
C PRO A 211 0.94 19.95 9.86
N ILE A 212 2.19 20.39 9.76
CA ILE A 212 3.15 19.84 8.77
C ILE A 212 3.59 18.41 9.10
N CYS A 213 3.30 17.95 10.32
CA CYS A 213 3.58 16.61 10.82
C CYS A 213 2.53 16.22 11.86
N THR A 214 1.91 15.07 11.67
CA THR A 214 0.90 14.54 12.59
C THR A 214 1.47 13.51 13.59
N ARG A 215 2.79 13.47 13.77
CA ARG A 215 3.47 12.63 14.75
C ARG A 215 2.99 12.97 16.17
N PRO A 216 2.58 11.98 17.01
CA PRO A 216 2.07 12.24 18.35
C PRO A 216 3.07 12.96 19.27
N GLU A 217 4.37 12.68 19.15
CA GLU A 217 5.45 13.27 19.93
C GLU A 217 5.84 14.68 19.46
N GLY A 218 5.09 15.27 18.55
CA GLY A 218 5.35 16.57 17.91
C GLY A 218 6.05 16.44 16.56
N THR A 219 6.36 17.57 15.96
CA THR A 219 6.99 17.63 14.62
C THR A 219 8.29 16.84 14.60
N CYS A 220 8.43 15.90 13.66
CA CYS A 220 9.65 15.12 13.49
C CYS A 220 10.81 16.01 12.94
N PRO A 221 12.09 15.56 13.06
CA PRO A 221 13.25 16.38 12.66
C PRO A 221 13.47 16.48 11.13
N PHE A 222 12.52 16.08 10.30
CA PHE A 222 12.68 15.98 8.85
C PHE A 222 12.01 17.12 8.07
N HIS A 223 11.84 18.29 8.72
CA HIS A 223 11.17 19.46 8.15
C HIS A 223 12.05 20.73 8.13
N ASP A 224 13.37 20.59 8.23
CA ASP A 224 14.29 21.76 8.21
C ASP A 224 14.55 22.26 6.79
N VAL A 225 14.54 21.35 5.80
CA VAL A 225 14.82 21.69 4.41
C VAL A 225 13.75 21.08 3.50
N THR A 226 13.55 21.71 2.32
CA THR A 226 12.65 21.14 1.30
C THR A 226 13.31 19.97 0.57
N LEU A 227 12.51 19.06 0.01
CA LEU A 227 13.03 18.02 -0.87
C LEU A 227 13.84 18.61 -2.03
N THR A 228 13.41 19.75 -2.62
CA THR A 228 14.15 20.44 -3.67
C THR A 228 15.57 20.83 -3.25
N LYS A 229 15.75 21.31 -1.99
CA LYS A 229 17.07 21.64 -1.45
C LYS A 229 17.86 20.37 -1.13
N ALA A 230 17.21 19.36 -0.57
CA ALA A 230 17.82 18.07 -0.25
C ALA A 230 18.42 17.41 -1.49
N LEU A 231 17.67 17.32 -2.59
CA LEU A 231 18.14 16.73 -3.86
C LEU A 231 19.32 17.48 -4.50
N LYS A 232 19.52 18.75 -4.15
CA LYS A 232 20.66 19.57 -4.60
C LYS A 232 21.86 19.54 -3.65
N SER A 233 21.77 18.84 -2.53
CA SER A 233 22.81 18.81 -1.50
C SER A 233 24.05 17.99 -1.89
N GLY A 234 23.93 17.12 -2.89
CA GLY A 234 24.95 16.15 -3.26
C GLY A 234 25.06 14.97 -2.28
N LYS A 235 24.04 14.77 -1.43
CA LYS A 235 23.88 13.65 -0.50
C LYS A 235 22.72 12.77 -0.94
N PRO A 236 22.70 11.47 -0.59
CA PRO A 236 21.51 10.65 -0.67
C PRO A 236 20.34 11.30 0.09
N VAL A 237 19.11 11.08 -0.41
CA VAL A 237 17.89 11.57 0.23
C VAL A 237 16.99 10.40 0.59
N VAL A 238 16.47 10.42 1.80
CA VAL A 238 15.47 9.48 2.32
C VAL A 238 14.19 10.26 2.57
N TYR A 239 13.18 10.03 1.73
CA TYR A 239 11.94 10.79 1.77
C TYR A 239 10.74 9.91 2.10
N LEU A 240 10.16 10.12 3.28
CA LEU A 240 8.94 9.45 3.72
C LEU A 240 7.72 10.33 3.45
N ILE A 241 6.68 9.73 2.85
CA ILE A 241 5.35 10.32 2.73
C ILE A 241 4.39 9.41 3.50
N GLY A 242 3.74 9.96 4.52
CA GLY A 242 2.83 9.21 5.37
C GLY A 242 2.21 10.11 6.44
N THR A 243 1.05 9.72 6.97
CA THR A 243 0.33 10.48 8.00
C THR A 243 0.18 9.66 9.29
N PRO A 244 1.00 9.91 10.32
CA PRO A 244 0.94 9.16 11.58
C PRO A 244 -0.43 9.13 12.25
N ALA A 245 -1.18 10.24 12.24
CA ALA A 245 -2.45 10.34 12.95
C ALA A 245 -3.66 9.77 12.19
N TYR A 246 -3.61 9.69 10.85
CA TYR A 246 -4.77 9.34 10.02
C TYR A 246 -4.56 8.10 9.15
N CYS A 247 -3.50 7.36 9.42
CA CYS A 247 -3.14 6.14 8.67
C CYS A 247 -4.05 4.97 9.05
N GLU A 248 -4.97 4.59 8.15
CA GLU A 248 -5.92 3.49 8.38
C GLU A 248 -5.23 2.13 8.60
N THR A 249 -4.04 1.95 8.03
CA THR A 249 -3.27 0.70 8.16
C THR A 249 -2.43 0.62 9.43
N GLY A 250 -2.30 1.72 10.17
CA GLY A 250 -1.50 1.80 11.39
C GLY A 250 0.00 1.64 11.20
N THR A 251 0.51 1.82 9.96
CA THR A 251 1.94 1.60 9.61
C THR A 251 2.75 2.87 9.48
N CYS A 252 2.10 4.04 9.33
CA CYS A 252 2.80 5.31 9.13
C CYS A 252 3.56 5.75 10.37
N ALA A 253 2.95 5.68 11.56
CA ALA A 253 3.61 6.06 12.80
C ALA A 253 4.82 5.16 13.11
N PRO A 254 4.72 3.83 13.15
CA PRO A 254 5.87 2.96 13.32
C PRO A 254 6.98 3.19 12.29
N GLY A 255 6.63 3.40 11.02
CA GLY A 255 7.59 3.66 9.95
C GLY A 255 8.34 4.98 10.13
N LEU A 256 7.64 6.05 10.55
CA LEU A 256 8.28 7.34 10.85
C LEU A 256 9.20 7.24 12.08
N GLU A 257 8.76 6.56 13.15
CA GLU A 257 9.59 6.37 14.34
C GLU A 257 10.86 5.56 14.04
N ALA A 258 10.74 4.50 13.24
CA ALA A 258 11.89 3.72 12.79
C ALA A 258 12.89 4.59 12.01
N LEU A 259 12.39 5.47 11.14
CA LEU A 259 13.23 6.37 10.36
C LEU A 259 13.88 7.46 11.26
N VAL A 260 13.16 7.99 12.25
CA VAL A 260 13.71 8.94 13.26
C VAL A 260 14.82 8.27 14.07
N GLU A 261 14.68 7.00 14.42
CA GLU A 261 15.71 6.26 15.14
C GLU A 261 16.96 6.04 14.27
N LEU A 262 16.78 5.52 13.06
CA LEU A 262 17.89 5.27 12.11
C LEU A 262 18.63 6.56 11.74
N SER A 263 17.93 7.68 11.61
CA SER A 263 18.55 8.97 11.27
C SER A 263 19.58 9.44 12.31
N LYS A 264 19.41 9.06 13.59
CA LYS A 264 20.38 9.40 14.66
C LYS A 264 21.73 8.70 14.48
N THR A 265 21.71 7.49 13.94
CA THR A 265 22.92 6.71 13.66
C THR A 265 23.57 7.12 12.35
N ILE A 266 22.76 7.35 11.32
CA ILE A 266 23.22 7.73 9.97
C ILE A 266 23.76 9.17 9.96
N GLY A 267 23.19 10.05 10.78
CA GLY A 267 23.63 11.46 10.90
C GLY A 267 23.61 12.17 9.54
N ASP A 268 24.74 12.80 9.21
CA ASP A 268 24.88 13.60 7.99
C ASP A 268 25.17 12.82 6.69
N ALA A 269 25.18 11.49 6.73
CA ALA A 269 25.43 10.67 5.53
C ALA A 269 24.26 10.75 4.53
N ALA A 270 23.06 11.10 5.00
CA ALA A 270 21.88 11.30 4.15
C ALA A 270 21.06 12.51 4.63
N VAL A 271 20.18 13.03 3.76
CA VAL A 271 19.18 14.04 4.12
C VAL A 271 17.83 13.34 4.25
N PHE A 272 17.20 13.51 5.42
CA PHE A 272 15.88 12.92 5.69
C PHE A 272 14.80 13.98 5.50
N ILE A 273 13.73 13.61 4.82
CA ILE A 273 12.56 14.46 4.53
C ILE A 273 11.29 13.70 4.90
N HIS A 274 10.32 14.41 5.46
CA HIS A 274 8.97 13.89 5.69
C HIS A 274 7.93 14.84 5.10
N ALA A 275 6.85 14.29 4.58
CA ALA A 275 5.64 15.03 4.24
C ALA A 275 4.40 14.27 4.72
N ASP A 276 3.51 14.99 5.39
CA ASP A 276 2.19 14.48 5.76
C ASP A 276 1.29 14.37 4.53
N VAL A 277 0.26 13.54 4.61
CA VAL A 277 -0.63 13.20 3.48
C VAL A 277 -1.80 14.15 3.33
N TYR A 278 -2.20 14.81 4.42
CA TYR A 278 -3.34 15.73 4.41
C TYR A 278 -2.93 17.17 4.71
N VAL A 279 -3.68 18.12 4.16
CA VAL A 279 -3.40 19.56 4.37
C VAL A 279 -3.74 20.02 5.78
N ASP A 280 -4.68 19.37 6.46
CA ASP A 280 -5.15 19.74 7.79
C ASP A 280 -5.72 18.56 8.58
N LYS A 281 -6.13 18.84 9.81
CA LYS A 281 -6.67 17.85 10.76
C LYS A 281 -8.01 17.23 10.37
N THR A 282 -8.68 17.73 9.33
CA THR A 282 -9.94 17.12 8.85
C THR A 282 -9.68 15.85 8.03
N ALA A 283 -8.44 15.66 7.57
CA ALA A 283 -8.01 14.53 6.75
C ALA A 283 -8.91 14.30 5.52
N THR A 284 -9.41 15.38 4.93
CA THR A 284 -10.31 15.32 3.76
C THR A 284 -9.65 15.80 2.47
N THR A 285 -8.63 16.63 2.58
CA THR A 285 -7.91 17.20 1.43
C THR A 285 -6.46 16.70 1.46
N VAL A 286 -6.04 16.05 0.37
CA VAL A 286 -4.68 15.53 0.25
C VAL A 286 -3.66 16.66 0.10
N ALA A 287 -2.50 16.48 0.73
CA ALA A 287 -1.40 17.43 0.70
C ALA A 287 -0.72 17.47 -0.68
N PRO A 288 -0.05 18.60 -1.02
CA PRO A 288 0.64 18.75 -2.29
C PRO A 288 1.66 17.64 -2.60
N ALA A 289 2.26 17.00 -1.60
CA ALA A 289 3.18 15.88 -1.78
C ALA A 289 2.52 14.67 -2.47
N VAL A 290 1.27 14.35 -2.10
CA VAL A 290 0.50 13.27 -2.70
C VAL A 290 0.19 13.58 -4.17
N LEU A 291 -0.22 14.82 -4.44
CA LEU A 291 -0.55 15.28 -5.80
C LEU A 291 0.69 15.32 -6.70
N ALA A 292 1.84 15.77 -6.17
CA ALA A 292 3.08 15.89 -6.91
C ALA A 292 3.56 14.53 -7.47
N TYR A 293 3.35 13.46 -6.73
CA TYR A 293 3.77 12.11 -7.13
C TYR A 293 2.61 11.20 -7.54
N LYS A 294 1.39 11.73 -7.61
CA LYS A 294 0.17 10.99 -7.99
C LYS A 294 0.03 9.69 -7.19
N LEU A 295 0.24 9.80 -5.89
CA LEU A 295 0.18 8.65 -4.99
C LEU A 295 -1.25 8.21 -4.76
N ALA A 296 -1.46 6.89 -4.78
CA ALA A 296 -2.75 6.26 -4.51
C ALA A 296 -2.80 5.59 -3.13
N TYR A 297 -1.69 5.60 -2.37
CA TYR A 297 -1.57 4.93 -1.07
C TYR A 297 -0.43 5.53 -0.25
N GLU A 298 -0.41 5.19 1.04
CA GLU A 298 0.60 5.54 2.04
C GLU A 298 0.77 4.40 3.08
N PRO A 299 1.86 4.38 3.85
CA PRO A 299 3.08 5.19 3.69
C PRO A 299 3.97 4.69 2.57
N LEU A 300 4.92 5.52 2.18
CA LEU A 300 6.01 5.07 1.31
C LEU A 300 7.32 5.81 1.61
N ILE A 301 8.44 5.14 1.37
CA ILE A 301 9.79 5.72 1.46
C ILE A 301 10.43 5.67 0.09
N TYR A 302 10.93 6.82 -0.37
CA TYR A 302 11.84 6.95 -1.50
C TYR A 302 13.27 7.11 -1.00
N ILE A 303 14.21 6.32 -1.52
CA ILE A 303 15.65 6.42 -1.21
C ILE A 303 16.38 6.73 -2.51
N THR A 304 17.12 7.84 -2.54
CA THR A 304 17.91 8.24 -3.71
C THR A 304 19.40 8.07 -3.46
N ASP A 305 20.16 7.97 -4.53
CA ASP A 305 21.61 8.21 -4.49
C ASP A 305 21.92 9.72 -4.35
N ALA A 306 23.20 10.05 -4.29
CA ALA A 306 23.69 11.46 -4.18
C ALA A 306 23.39 12.32 -5.44
N LYS A 307 22.93 11.71 -6.53
CA LYS A 307 22.52 12.41 -7.76
C LYS A 307 21.00 12.61 -7.82
N GLY A 308 20.26 12.13 -6.82
CA GLY A 308 18.80 12.20 -6.77
C GLY A 308 18.09 11.13 -7.59
N VAL A 309 18.79 10.07 -8.04
CA VAL A 309 18.18 8.93 -8.71
C VAL A 309 17.65 7.94 -7.67
N LEU A 310 16.40 7.49 -7.82
CA LEU A 310 15.80 6.49 -6.95
C LEU A 310 16.55 5.15 -7.05
N VAL A 311 17.07 4.68 -5.93
CA VAL A 311 17.77 3.40 -5.82
C VAL A 311 16.97 2.37 -5.02
N ASN A 312 16.02 2.82 -4.19
CA ASN A 312 15.09 1.94 -3.48
C ASN A 312 13.76 2.65 -3.21
N ARG A 313 12.70 1.84 -3.06
CA ARG A 313 11.35 2.28 -2.71
C ARG A 313 10.69 1.23 -1.82
N LEU A 314 10.20 1.65 -0.66
CA LEU A 314 9.43 0.81 0.25
C LEU A 314 8.00 1.32 0.34
N ASP A 315 7.04 0.43 0.11
CA ASP A 315 5.62 0.76 0.00
C ASP A 315 4.80 0.11 1.12
N ALA A 316 3.83 0.84 1.65
CA ALA A 316 2.72 0.43 2.50
C ALA A 316 3.07 -0.06 3.91
N VAL A 317 4.09 -0.87 4.09
CA VAL A 317 4.54 -1.38 5.40
C VAL A 317 6.05 -1.65 5.36
N PHE A 318 6.75 -1.21 6.39
CA PHE A 318 8.19 -1.43 6.58
C PHE A 318 8.54 -1.21 8.06
N ASP A 319 9.41 -2.04 8.59
CA ASP A 319 9.94 -1.91 9.95
C ASP A 319 11.37 -1.34 9.95
N VAL A 320 11.92 -1.12 11.13
CA VAL A 320 13.28 -0.58 11.29
C VAL A 320 14.35 -1.46 10.63
N THR A 321 14.17 -2.79 10.65
CA THR A 321 15.11 -3.76 10.08
C THR A 321 15.13 -3.69 8.56
N GLU A 322 13.94 -3.62 7.95
CA GLU A 322 13.82 -3.52 6.50
C GLU A 322 14.29 -2.16 5.98
N ILE A 323 13.93 -1.05 6.65
CA ILE A 323 14.44 0.28 6.30
C ILE A 323 15.96 0.29 6.39
N GLY A 324 16.55 -0.22 7.50
CA GLY A 324 18.00 -0.29 7.67
C GLY A 324 18.69 -1.08 6.56
N SER A 325 18.11 -2.21 6.16
CA SER A 325 18.62 -3.02 5.05
C SER A 325 18.56 -2.28 3.71
N ALA A 326 17.46 -1.56 3.44
CA ALA A 326 17.30 -0.76 2.23
C ALA A 326 18.29 0.41 2.17
N LEU A 327 18.56 1.07 3.30
CA LEU A 327 19.55 2.15 3.42
C LEU A 327 20.98 1.61 3.21
N ALA A 328 21.32 0.49 3.83
CA ALA A 328 22.62 -0.16 3.65
C ALA A 328 22.85 -0.58 2.19
N ALA A 329 21.84 -1.14 1.53
CA ALA A 329 21.89 -1.49 0.11
C ALA A 329 22.08 -0.27 -0.80
N ALA A 330 21.61 0.92 -0.37
CA ALA A 330 21.83 2.20 -1.04
C ALA A 330 23.18 2.85 -0.68
N GLY A 331 24.02 2.19 0.12
CA GLY A 331 25.30 2.72 0.58
C GLY A 331 25.19 3.81 1.66
N ILE A 332 24.10 3.85 2.40
CA ILE A 332 23.81 4.78 3.49
C ILE A 332 23.97 4.03 4.81
N SER A 333 25.00 4.34 5.59
CA SER A 333 25.32 3.66 6.84
C SER A 333 25.95 4.62 7.86
#